data_47573963d29074a4e1474ef4ad96ab2a
#
_entry.id   47573963d29074a4e1474ef4ad96ab2a
#
_cell.length_a   1.000
_cell.length_b   1.000
_cell.length_c   1.000
_cell.angle_alpha   90.00
_cell.angle_beta   90.00
_cell.angle_gamma   90.00
#
_symmetry.space_group_name_H-M   'P 1'
#
loop_
_entity.id
_entity.type
_entity.pdbx_description
1 polymer ?
#
loop_
_entity_poly.entity_id
_entity_poly.type
_entity_poly.pdbx_seq_one_letter_code
_entity_poly.pdbx_strand_id
1 'polypeptide(L)'
;MNSEQQQEQASLYAVGAMSEAEARAFESELRGNAELAGLVRGLQRTADLLGASRPFTPPAALRQKVLDRIEALAQTPARPSLAALAGLSFVAGAEKKDWKALPIPGAFIKLLSLEQARGYAVLLGKLEPGTRYPAHINAGPEDIFILTGDLVVGDHKLMAGDFHHAAGGSQHAENYSVDGCTLLAVLTTDDPLVAFAMA
;
A
#
# COMPACT_ATOMS: atom_id res chain seq x y z
N MET A 1 -9.88 -20.74 18.41
CA MET A 1 -10.43 -22.09 18.07
C MET A 1 -11.72 -21.89 17.31
N ASN A 2 -11.79 -22.34 16.04
CA ASN A 2 -12.97 -22.19 15.20
C ASN A 2 -14.13 -23.05 15.74
N SER A 3 -15.35 -22.55 15.67
CA SER A 3 -16.55 -23.33 16.05
C SER A 3 -16.77 -24.50 15.09
N GLU A 4 -17.53 -25.51 15.51
CA GLU A 4 -17.89 -26.66 14.68
C GLU A 4 -18.61 -26.19 13.39
N GLN A 5 -19.52 -25.21 13.53
CA GLN A 5 -20.20 -24.60 12.37
C GLN A 5 -19.24 -23.93 11.40
N GLN A 6 -18.21 -23.24 11.89
CA GLN A 6 -17.19 -22.61 11.02
C GLN A 6 -16.35 -23.64 10.30
N GLN A 7 -16.05 -24.79 10.93
CA GLN A 7 -15.32 -25.88 10.30
C GLN A 7 -16.14 -26.55 9.20
N GLU A 8 -17.44 -26.74 9.42
CA GLU A 8 -18.36 -27.24 8.40
C GLU A 8 -18.46 -26.30 7.21
N GLN A 9 -18.67 -25.00 7.47
CA GLN A 9 -18.70 -23.98 6.42
C GLN A 9 -17.38 -23.91 5.66
N ALA A 10 -16.24 -23.97 6.34
CA ALA A 10 -14.93 -24.02 5.69
C ALA A 10 -14.77 -25.21 4.75
N SER A 11 -15.32 -26.37 5.14
CA SER A 11 -15.28 -27.58 4.33
C SER A 11 -16.15 -27.44 3.06
N LEU A 12 -17.38 -26.94 3.21
CA LEU A 12 -18.28 -26.69 2.06
C LEU A 12 -17.69 -25.64 1.11
N TYR A 13 -17.12 -24.56 1.66
CA TYR A 13 -16.48 -23.51 0.86
C TYR A 13 -15.27 -24.06 0.09
N ALA A 14 -14.44 -24.87 0.74
CA ALA A 14 -13.23 -25.41 0.13
C ALA A 14 -13.49 -26.30 -1.10
N VAL A 15 -14.63 -26.99 -1.13
CA VAL A 15 -15.03 -27.85 -2.26
C VAL A 15 -16.02 -27.16 -3.22
N GLY A 16 -16.33 -25.89 -3.01
CA GLY A 16 -17.24 -25.14 -3.89
C GLY A 16 -18.70 -25.57 -3.77
N ALA A 17 -19.13 -26.12 -2.63
CA ALA A 17 -20.47 -26.63 -2.39
C ALA A 17 -21.44 -25.60 -1.79
N MET A 18 -20.99 -24.36 -1.56
CA MET A 18 -21.85 -23.25 -1.11
C MET A 18 -22.54 -22.58 -2.31
N SER A 19 -23.74 -22.04 -2.04
CA SER A 19 -24.35 -21.08 -2.96
C SER A 19 -23.55 -19.79 -3.02
N GLU A 20 -23.76 -18.99 -4.06
CA GLU A 20 -23.05 -17.71 -4.25
C GLU A 20 -23.30 -16.71 -3.10
N ALA A 21 -24.49 -16.73 -2.51
CA ALA A 21 -24.85 -15.87 -1.40
C ALA A 21 -24.14 -16.30 -0.10
N GLU A 22 -24.12 -17.61 0.18
CA GLU A 22 -23.43 -18.16 1.34
C GLU A 22 -21.91 -17.96 1.23
N ALA A 23 -21.33 -18.19 0.06
CA ALA A 23 -19.90 -17.96 -0.19
C ALA A 23 -19.50 -16.50 0.08
N ARG A 24 -20.28 -15.53 -0.41
CA ARG A 24 -20.02 -14.09 -0.15
C ARG A 24 -20.12 -13.73 1.32
N ALA A 25 -21.09 -14.28 2.04
CA ALA A 25 -21.22 -14.06 3.48
C ALA A 25 -20.00 -14.63 4.23
N PHE A 26 -19.61 -15.86 3.89
CA PHE A 26 -18.46 -16.53 4.50
C PHE A 26 -17.13 -15.83 4.18
N GLU A 27 -16.94 -15.34 2.96
CA GLU A 27 -15.76 -14.55 2.58
C GLU A 27 -15.61 -13.26 3.40
N SER A 28 -16.73 -12.66 3.84
CA SER A 28 -16.70 -11.51 4.74
C SER A 28 -16.17 -11.91 6.12
N GLU A 29 -16.52 -13.09 6.59
CA GLU A 29 -16.02 -13.63 7.88
C GLU A 29 -14.55 -14.01 7.80
N LEU A 30 -14.09 -14.58 6.67
CA LEU A 30 -12.69 -14.92 6.42
C LEU A 30 -11.76 -13.70 6.54
N ARG A 31 -12.20 -12.52 6.10
CA ARG A 31 -11.38 -11.28 6.16
C ARG A 31 -11.00 -10.87 7.58
N GLY A 32 -11.82 -11.24 8.56
CA GLY A 32 -11.58 -10.91 9.97
C GLY A 32 -10.98 -12.04 10.81
N ASN A 33 -10.81 -13.25 10.23
CA ASN A 33 -10.41 -14.44 10.99
C ASN A 33 -9.26 -15.19 10.29
N ALA A 34 -8.02 -14.89 10.70
CA ALA A 34 -6.81 -15.49 10.11
C ALA A 34 -6.71 -17.01 10.34
N GLU A 35 -7.23 -17.52 11.47
CA GLU A 35 -7.24 -18.95 11.80
C GLU A 35 -8.20 -19.70 10.85
N LEU A 36 -9.41 -19.17 10.65
CA LEU A 36 -10.40 -19.72 9.73
C LEU A 36 -9.88 -19.70 8.27
N ALA A 37 -9.26 -18.61 7.86
CA ALA A 37 -8.63 -18.52 6.54
C ALA A 37 -7.48 -19.52 6.37
N GLY A 38 -6.74 -19.82 7.43
CA GLY A 38 -5.71 -20.87 7.45
C GLY A 38 -6.30 -22.26 7.26
N LEU A 39 -7.41 -22.56 7.94
CA LEU A 39 -8.14 -23.82 7.79
C LEU A 39 -8.66 -24.01 6.36
N VAL A 40 -9.32 -22.99 5.79
CA VAL A 40 -9.82 -23.02 4.41
C VAL A 40 -8.69 -23.32 3.41
N ARG A 41 -7.55 -22.63 3.52
CA ARG A 41 -6.40 -22.90 2.63
C ARG A 41 -5.87 -24.34 2.76
N GLY A 42 -5.91 -24.90 3.97
CA GLY A 42 -5.54 -26.30 4.20
C GLY A 42 -6.49 -27.28 3.49
N LEU A 43 -7.80 -27.06 3.66
CA LEU A 43 -8.84 -27.88 3.03
C LEU A 43 -8.85 -27.76 1.51
N GLN A 44 -8.66 -26.55 0.96
CA GLN A 44 -8.54 -26.34 -0.49
C GLN A 44 -7.35 -27.11 -1.08
N ARG A 45 -6.17 -27.06 -0.45
CA ARG A 45 -5.02 -27.87 -0.90
C ARG A 45 -5.31 -29.37 -0.92
N THR A 46 -6.05 -29.85 0.07
CA THR A 46 -6.46 -31.27 0.10
C THR A 46 -7.45 -31.59 -1.03
N ALA A 47 -8.42 -30.70 -1.26
CA ALA A 47 -9.38 -30.84 -2.38
C ALA A 47 -8.66 -30.84 -3.75
N ASP A 48 -7.69 -29.95 -3.93
CA ASP A 48 -6.88 -29.87 -5.15
C ASP A 48 -6.09 -31.17 -5.41
N LEU A 49 -5.48 -31.75 -4.36
CA LEU A 49 -4.77 -33.03 -4.47
C LEU A 49 -5.70 -34.18 -4.87
N LEU A 50 -6.92 -34.22 -4.31
CA LEU A 50 -7.95 -35.22 -4.69
C LEU A 50 -8.43 -34.99 -6.12
N GLY A 51 -8.64 -33.74 -6.54
CA GLY A 51 -9.03 -33.37 -7.89
C GLY A 51 -7.96 -33.71 -8.93
N ALA A 52 -6.68 -33.50 -8.60
CA ALA A 52 -5.56 -33.81 -9.48
C ALA A 52 -5.40 -35.30 -9.79
N SER A 53 -6.00 -36.19 -8.99
CA SER A 53 -5.99 -37.63 -9.22
C SER A 53 -6.85 -38.07 -10.41
N ARG A 54 -7.73 -37.20 -10.93
CA ARG A 54 -8.56 -37.41 -12.11
C ARG A 54 -8.17 -36.41 -13.20
N PRO A 55 -7.43 -36.87 -14.26
CA PRO A 55 -7.11 -35.98 -15.37
C PRO A 55 -8.40 -35.54 -16.05
N PHE A 56 -8.71 -34.27 -15.98
CA PHE A 56 -9.82 -33.65 -16.68
C PHE A 56 -9.26 -32.84 -17.86
N THR A 57 -9.70 -33.16 -19.05
CA THR A 57 -9.37 -32.35 -20.23
C THR A 57 -10.39 -31.21 -20.34
N PRO A 58 -9.97 -29.94 -20.18
CA PRO A 58 -10.88 -28.83 -20.34
C PRO A 58 -11.50 -28.81 -21.75
N PRO A 59 -12.72 -28.29 -21.90
CA PRO A 59 -13.31 -28.10 -23.23
C PRO A 59 -12.37 -27.27 -24.12
N ALA A 60 -12.16 -27.69 -25.37
CA ALA A 60 -11.23 -27.04 -26.30
C ALA A 60 -11.49 -25.53 -26.45
N ALA A 61 -12.75 -25.11 -26.36
CA ALA A 61 -13.15 -23.70 -26.45
C ALA A 61 -12.90 -22.90 -25.17
N LEU A 62 -12.55 -23.51 -24.02
CA LEU A 62 -12.42 -22.80 -22.75
C LEU A 62 -11.29 -21.78 -22.80
N ARG A 63 -10.16 -22.15 -23.38
CA ARG A 63 -9.00 -21.22 -23.53
C ARG A 63 -9.41 -19.96 -24.28
N GLN A 64 -10.10 -20.11 -25.41
CA GLN A 64 -10.55 -18.98 -26.22
C GLN A 64 -11.56 -18.13 -25.45
N LYS A 65 -12.55 -18.74 -24.78
CA LYS A 65 -13.51 -18.01 -23.94
C LYS A 65 -12.84 -17.18 -22.83
N VAL A 66 -11.77 -17.71 -22.20
CA VAL A 66 -11.01 -16.98 -21.18
C VAL A 66 -10.26 -15.81 -21.80
N LEU A 67 -9.59 -16.02 -22.94
CA LEU A 67 -8.87 -14.95 -23.65
C LEU A 67 -9.82 -13.86 -24.13
N ASP A 68 -10.96 -14.22 -24.74
CA ASP A 68 -12.00 -13.28 -25.16
C ASP A 68 -12.54 -12.47 -23.98
N ARG A 69 -12.69 -13.11 -22.81
CA ARG A 69 -13.12 -12.42 -21.59
C ARG A 69 -12.08 -11.44 -21.06
N ILE A 70 -10.80 -11.80 -21.09
CA ILE A 70 -9.69 -10.92 -20.71
C ILE A 70 -9.65 -9.74 -21.67
N GLU A 71 -9.75 -9.98 -22.97
CA GLU A 71 -9.75 -8.93 -23.99
C GLU A 71 -10.95 -8.00 -23.85
N ALA A 72 -12.14 -8.54 -23.60
CA ALA A 72 -13.34 -7.74 -23.33
C ALA A 72 -13.21 -6.89 -22.06
N LEU A 73 -12.56 -7.41 -21.01
CA LEU A 73 -12.27 -6.64 -19.80
C LEU A 73 -11.21 -5.56 -20.03
N ALA A 74 -10.23 -5.82 -20.89
CA ALA A 74 -9.22 -4.85 -21.30
C ALA A 74 -9.81 -3.76 -22.21
N GLN A 75 -10.84 -4.09 -22.99
CA GLN A 75 -11.61 -3.16 -23.84
C GLN A 75 -12.77 -2.49 -23.10
N THR A 76 -13.06 -2.88 -21.84
CA THR A 76 -13.97 -2.10 -21.02
C THR A 76 -13.36 -0.68 -20.99
N PRO A 77 -14.09 0.36 -21.45
CA PRO A 77 -13.52 1.69 -21.58
C PRO A 77 -12.89 2.02 -20.24
N ALA A 78 -11.60 2.32 -20.28
CA ALA A 78 -10.91 2.85 -19.13
C ALA A 78 -11.86 3.84 -18.47
N ARG A 79 -12.08 3.68 -17.15
CA ARG A 79 -12.92 4.59 -16.35
C ARG A 79 -12.96 5.93 -17.04
N PRO A 80 -14.16 6.52 -17.32
CA PRO A 80 -14.26 7.73 -18.11
C PRO A 80 -13.11 8.62 -17.75
N SER A 81 -12.30 8.95 -18.74
CA SER A 81 -11.05 9.69 -18.58
C SER A 81 -11.33 10.82 -17.59
N LEU A 82 -10.65 10.81 -16.45
CA LEU A 82 -10.74 11.89 -15.45
C LEU A 82 -10.26 13.25 -16.03
N ALA A 83 -9.95 13.29 -17.31
CA ALA A 83 -9.73 14.49 -18.11
C ALA A 83 -10.90 15.50 -18.02
N ALA A 84 -12.08 15.07 -17.55
CA ALA A 84 -13.21 15.97 -17.28
C ALA A 84 -13.09 16.71 -15.93
N LEU A 85 -12.11 16.37 -15.07
CA LEU A 85 -11.95 17.03 -13.76
C LEU A 85 -10.79 18.02 -13.86
N ALA A 86 -11.05 19.19 -14.42
CA ALA A 86 -10.06 20.27 -14.47
C ALA A 86 -9.51 20.56 -13.05
N GLY A 87 -8.19 20.64 -12.92
CA GLY A 87 -7.51 20.91 -11.65
C GLY A 87 -7.21 19.67 -10.79
N LEU A 88 -7.49 18.45 -11.26
CA LEU A 88 -7.00 17.22 -10.57
C LEU A 88 -5.71 16.71 -11.21
N SER A 89 -4.76 16.32 -10.36
CA SER A 89 -3.55 15.60 -10.75
C SER A 89 -3.46 14.30 -9.97
N PHE A 90 -2.87 13.27 -10.58
CA PHE A 90 -2.71 11.95 -9.96
C PHE A 90 -1.26 11.50 -10.08
N VAL A 91 -0.68 11.08 -8.95
CA VAL A 91 0.66 10.53 -8.88
C VAL A 91 0.56 9.08 -8.43
N ALA A 92 1.07 8.14 -9.22
CA ALA A 92 1.11 6.72 -8.86
C ALA A 92 2.18 6.48 -7.78
N GLY A 93 1.77 6.24 -6.54
CA GLY A 93 2.68 6.04 -5.41
C GLY A 93 3.57 4.81 -5.54
N ALA A 94 3.05 3.72 -6.14
CA ALA A 94 3.77 2.46 -6.30
C ALA A 94 4.82 2.46 -7.42
N GLU A 95 4.77 3.42 -8.35
CA GLU A 95 5.77 3.48 -9.42
C GLU A 95 7.14 3.89 -8.86
N LYS A 96 8.17 3.12 -9.23
CA LYS A 96 9.58 3.44 -8.90
C LYS A 96 10.08 4.72 -9.58
N LYS A 97 9.41 5.13 -10.63
CA LYS A 97 9.64 6.39 -11.35
C LYS A 97 9.38 7.57 -10.39
N ASP A 98 10.19 8.61 -10.53
CA ASP A 98 10.08 9.87 -9.79
C ASP A 98 10.53 9.85 -8.32
N TRP A 99 11.06 8.72 -7.81
CA TRP A 99 11.79 8.71 -6.58
C TRP A 99 13.21 9.23 -6.79
N LYS A 100 13.62 10.22 -5.99
CA LYS A 100 14.97 10.79 -5.99
C LYS A 100 15.72 10.36 -4.75
N ALA A 101 16.91 9.81 -4.94
CA ALA A 101 17.81 9.51 -3.84
C ALA A 101 18.40 10.81 -3.27
N LEU A 102 18.28 10.99 -1.97
CA LEU A 102 18.95 12.09 -1.28
C LEU A 102 20.46 11.82 -1.16
N PRO A 103 21.28 12.83 -0.88
CA PRO A 103 22.71 12.65 -0.57
C PRO A 103 22.92 11.99 0.80
N ILE A 104 21.98 11.20 1.25
CA ILE A 104 21.94 10.44 2.50
C ILE A 104 21.67 8.99 2.09
N PRO A 105 22.58 8.04 2.34
CA PRO A 105 22.39 6.65 1.96
C PRO A 105 21.10 6.06 2.54
N GLY A 106 20.27 5.46 1.70
CA GLY A 106 19.01 4.86 2.08
C GLY A 106 17.83 5.82 2.22
N ALA A 107 18.02 7.12 1.96
CA ALA A 107 16.95 8.11 2.01
C ALA A 107 16.50 8.53 0.60
N PHE A 108 15.19 8.55 0.38
CA PHE A 108 14.57 8.90 -0.90
C PHE A 108 13.37 9.80 -0.70
N ILE A 109 13.10 10.66 -1.68
CA ILE A 109 11.92 11.51 -1.72
C ILE A 109 11.20 11.42 -3.06
N LYS A 110 9.90 11.71 -3.05
CA LYS A 110 9.05 11.82 -4.23
C LYS A 110 8.09 12.98 -4.06
N LEU A 111 8.10 13.94 -4.99
CA LEU A 111 7.14 15.04 -4.98
C LEU A 111 5.76 14.52 -5.40
N LEU A 112 4.74 14.81 -4.61
CA LEU A 112 3.35 14.49 -4.90
C LEU A 112 2.58 15.72 -5.39
N SER A 113 2.77 16.88 -4.74
CA SER A 113 2.08 18.12 -5.08
C SER A 113 2.93 19.31 -4.68
N LEU A 114 2.83 20.39 -5.47
CA LEU A 114 3.45 21.68 -5.20
C LEU A 114 2.42 22.79 -5.37
N GLU A 115 2.13 23.49 -4.29
CA GLU A 115 1.19 24.61 -4.24
C GLU A 115 1.93 25.93 -3.97
N GLN A 116 2.57 26.45 -5.01
CA GLN A 116 3.37 27.67 -4.93
C GLN A 116 2.59 28.87 -4.35
N ALA A 117 1.34 29.05 -4.80
CA ALA A 117 0.51 30.15 -4.36
C ALA A 117 0.11 30.10 -2.88
N ARG A 118 0.13 28.90 -2.29
CA ARG A 118 -0.20 28.64 -0.89
C ARG A 118 1.03 28.38 -0.02
N GLY A 119 2.21 28.28 -0.62
CA GLY A 119 3.48 28.15 0.07
C GLY A 119 3.77 26.77 0.67
N TYR A 120 3.18 25.68 0.12
CA TYR A 120 3.45 24.33 0.61
C TYR A 120 3.68 23.32 -0.50
N ALA A 121 4.36 22.23 -0.15
CA ALA A 121 4.55 21.05 -0.98
C ALA A 121 4.22 19.80 -0.18
N VAL A 122 3.79 18.75 -0.88
CA VAL A 122 3.51 17.41 -0.31
C VAL A 122 4.46 16.41 -0.96
N LEU A 123 5.21 15.69 -0.11
CA LEU A 123 6.18 14.69 -0.53
C LEU A 123 5.91 13.34 0.13
N LEU A 124 6.35 12.28 -0.55
CA LEU A 124 6.64 11.01 0.13
C LEU A 124 8.13 10.98 0.49
N GLY A 125 8.43 10.61 1.71
CA GLY A 125 9.75 10.23 2.17
C GLY A 125 9.85 8.71 2.32
N LYS A 126 11.00 8.14 2.02
CA LYS A 126 11.31 6.74 2.30
C LYS A 126 12.69 6.65 2.91
N LEU A 127 12.79 5.95 4.03
CA LEU A 127 14.03 5.55 4.65
C LEU A 127 14.15 4.03 4.59
N GLU A 128 15.29 3.53 4.15
CA GLU A 128 15.62 2.10 4.24
C GLU A 128 15.97 1.73 5.69
N PRO A 129 15.93 0.44 6.06
CA PRO A 129 16.31 0.01 7.39
C PRO A 129 17.70 0.51 7.81
N GLY A 130 17.80 1.08 9.00
CA GLY A 130 19.03 1.64 9.55
C GLY A 130 19.43 3.02 9.02
N THR A 131 18.64 3.63 8.14
CA THR A 131 18.92 4.98 7.60
C THR A 131 18.84 6.02 8.71
N ARG A 132 19.82 6.94 8.72
CA ARG A 132 19.93 8.06 9.64
C ARG A 132 19.85 9.37 8.88
N TYR A 133 18.89 10.20 9.23
CA TYR A 133 18.71 11.53 8.67
C TYR A 133 19.38 12.56 9.62
N PRO A 134 20.32 13.38 9.13
CA PRO A 134 21.12 14.27 9.99
C PRO A 134 20.27 15.25 10.79
N ALA A 135 20.80 15.71 11.91
CA ALA A 135 20.25 16.82 12.66
C ALA A 135 20.14 18.08 11.78
N HIS A 136 19.02 18.78 11.88
CA HIS A 136 18.71 19.95 11.05
C HIS A 136 17.78 20.91 11.77
N ILE A 137 17.63 22.10 11.20
CA ILE A 137 16.65 23.11 11.62
C ILE A 137 15.62 23.23 10.50
N ASN A 138 14.35 23.15 10.84
CA ASN A 138 13.26 23.31 9.90
C ASN A 138 13.16 24.75 9.39
N ALA A 139 13.21 24.95 8.07
CA ALA A 139 13.06 26.27 7.45
C ALA A 139 11.66 26.86 7.74
N GLY A 140 10.63 26.03 7.64
CA GLY A 140 9.24 26.34 7.93
C GLY A 140 8.58 25.24 8.76
N PRO A 141 7.27 25.33 8.98
CA PRO A 141 6.52 24.23 9.61
C PRO A 141 6.59 22.98 8.75
N GLU A 142 6.69 21.84 9.44
CA GLU A 142 6.74 20.52 8.84
C GLU A 142 5.73 19.61 9.52
N ASP A 143 4.94 18.92 8.73
CA ASP A 143 4.00 17.89 9.16
C ASP A 143 4.42 16.54 8.56
N ILE A 144 4.61 15.53 9.42
CA ILE A 144 4.96 14.16 9.02
C ILE A 144 3.90 13.20 9.51
N PHE A 145 3.43 12.34 8.60
CA PHE A 145 2.55 11.21 8.91
C PHE A 145 3.23 9.90 8.48
N ILE A 146 3.37 8.95 9.40
CA ILE A 146 4.00 7.67 9.12
C ILE A 146 3.00 6.74 8.42
N LEU A 147 3.30 6.37 7.19
CA LEU A 147 2.48 5.46 6.38
C LEU A 147 2.81 3.99 6.67
N THR A 148 4.10 3.67 6.79
CA THR A 148 4.58 2.31 7.08
C THR A 148 5.90 2.37 7.87
N GLY A 149 6.16 1.33 8.67
CA GLY A 149 7.42 1.18 9.39
C GLY A 149 7.52 2.06 10.62
N ASP A 150 8.74 2.54 10.92
CA ASP A 150 9.05 3.29 12.12
C ASP A 150 9.96 4.50 11.85
N LEU A 151 9.78 5.57 12.62
CA LEU A 151 10.67 6.74 12.63
C LEU A 151 10.96 7.14 14.07
N VAL A 152 12.23 7.26 14.43
CA VAL A 152 12.64 7.78 15.73
C VAL A 152 13.04 9.25 15.59
N VAL A 153 12.39 10.11 16.38
CA VAL A 153 12.61 11.55 16.45
C VAL A 153 12.91 11.92 17.91
N GLY A 154 14.17 12.20 18.22
CA GLY A 154 14.61 12.36 19.61
C GLY A 154 14.33 11.09 20.42
N ASP A 155 13.57 11.22 21.52
CA ASP A 155 13.19 10.09 22.39
C ASP A 155 11.86 9.42 21.98
N HIS A 156 11.22 9.86 20.88
CA HIS A 156 9.94 9.36 20.43
C HIS A 156 10.09 8.39 19.25
N LYS A 157 9.58 7.18 19.42
CA LYS A 157 9.44 6.23 18.31
C LYS A 157 8.03 6.31 17.75
N LEU A 158 7.90 6.79 16.51
CA LEU A 158 6.67 6.88 15.74
C LEU A 158 6.49 5.62 14.90
N MET A 159 5.27 5.12 14.84
CA MET A 159 4.87 3.95 14.06
C MET A 159 3.86 4.34 12.97
N ALA A 160 3.54 3.41 12.09
CA ALA A 160 2.50 3.63 11.08
C ALA A 160 1.18 4.10 11.73
N GLY A 161 0.65 5.24 11.25
CA GLY A 161 -0.52 5.92 11.80
C GLY A 161 -0.20 7.08 12.74
N ASP A 162 1.06 7.23 13.19
CA ASP A 162 1.46 8.34 14.04
C ASP A 162 1.77 9.61 13.23
N PHE A 163 1.59 10.74 13.88
CA PHE A 163 1.78 12.07 13.33
C PHE A 163 2.77 12.88 14.16
N HIS A 164 3.59 13.67 13.47
CA HIS A 164 4.54 14.61 14.07
C HIS A 164 4.41 15.96 13.40
N HIS A 165 4.32 17.00 14.23
CA HIS A 165 4.36 18.41 13.80
C HIS A 165 5.62 19.08 14.34
N ALA A 166 6.33 19.79 13.47
CA ALA A 166 7.46 20.63 13.83
C ALA A 166 7.18 22.07 13.40
N ALA A 167 7.28 23.00 14.33
CA ALA A 167 7.17 24.44 14.02
C ALA A 167 8.39 24.93 13.22
N GLY A 168 8.22 25.96 12.41
CA GLY A 168 9.34 26.61 11.74
C GLY A 168 10.40 27.07 12.73
N GLY A 169 11.68 26.84 12.42
CA GLY A 169 12.81 27.12 13.29
C GLY A 169 13.04 26.10 14.41
N SER A 170 12.21 25.04 14.49
CA SER A 170 12.47 23.95 15.44
C SER A 170 13.72 23.16 15.05
N GLN A 171 14.42 22.65 16.05
CA GLN A 171 15.64 21.88 15.86
C GLN A 171 15.35 20.40 16.04
N HIS A 172 15.63 19.62 15.01
CA HIS A 172 15.61 18.16 15.07
C HIS A 172 17.01 17.64 15.43
N ALA A 173 17.07 16.70 16.35
CA ALA A 173 18.22 15.82 16.49
C ALA A 173 18.30 14.89 15.26
N GLU A 174 19.29 14.02 15.21
CA GLU A 174 19.32 12.96 14.18
C GLU A 174 18.05 12.11 14.26
N ASN A 175 17.32 12.02 13.15
CA ASN A 175 16.18 11.13 13.02
C ASN A 175 16.63 9.84 12.34
N TYR A 176 16.07 8.68 12.72
CA TYR A 176 16.43 7.41 12.09
C TYR A 176 15.27 6.43 12.06
N SER A 177 15.37 5.48 11.16
CA SER A 177 14.43 4.35 11.09
C SER A 177 15.18 3.05 11.35
N VAL A 178 14.63 2.17 12.19
CA VAL A 178 15.21 0.85 12.48
C VAL A 178 14.83 -0.15 11.39
N ASP A 179 13.54 -0.25 11.10
CA ASP A 179 12.98 -1.25 10.21
C ASP A 179 12.70 -0.70 8.79
N GLY A 180 13.02 0.59 8.58
CA GLY A 180 12.65 1.32 7.40
C GLY A 180 11.25 1.92 7.52
N CYS A 181 11.01 3.05 6.85
CA CYS A 181 9.69 3.67 6.84
C CYS A 181 9.36 4.33 5.50
N THR A 182 8.07 4.52 5.30
CA THR A 182 7.54 5.46 4.31
C THR A 182 6.66 6.46 5.05
N LEU A 183 6.83 7.72 4.75
CA LEU A 183 6.10 8.81 5.38
C LEU A 183 5.56 9.78 4.34
N LEU A 184 4.49 10.48 4.70
CA LEU A 184 4.00 11.67 4.02
C LEU A 184 4.55 12.90 4.75
N ALA A 185 5.16 13.82 4.01
CA ALA A 185 5.61 15.10 4.54
C ALA A 185 4.89 16.25 3.85
N VAL A 186 4.45 17.25 4.64
CA VAL A 186 3.99 18.54 4.14
C VAL A 186 4.99 19.59 4.61
N LEU A 187 5.62 20.25 3.65
CA LEU A 187 6.72 21.19 3.86
C LEU A 187 6.37 22.55 3.25
N THR A 188 7.04 23.60 3.68
CA THR A 188 6.98 24.89 3.01
C THR A 188 7.76 24.85 1.69
N THR A 189 7.36 25.68 0.71
CA THR A 189 7.97 25.68 -0.64
C THR A 189 9.44 26.12 -0.66
N ASP A 190 9.92 26.77 0.38
CA ASP A 190 11.31 27.19 0.57
C ASP A 190 12.18 26.12 1.26
N ASP A 191 11.60 24.98 1.62
CA ASP A 191 12.35 23.86 2.20
C ASP A 191 13.35 23.28 1.18
N PRO A 192 14.61 23.02 1.59
CA PRO A 192 15.63 22.44 0.69
C PRO A 192 15.23 21.11 0.04
N LEU A 193 14.42 20.27 0.71
CA LEU A 193 13.94 19.02 0.15
C LEU A 193 12.97 19.27 -1.02
N VAL A 194 12.17 20.33 -0.96
CA VAL A 194 11.27 20.72 -2.05
C VAL A 194 12.09 21.15 -3.28
N ALA A 195 13.09 22.00 -3.08
CA ALA A 195 13.99 22.40 -4.15
C ALA A 195 14.71 21.18 -4.78
N PHE A 196 15.18 20.26 -3.94
CA PHE A 196 15.82 19.02 -4.39
C PHE A 196 14.84 18.11 -5.16
N ALA A 197 13.59 18.01 -4.71
CA ALA A 197 12.56 17.21 -5.38
C ALA A 197 12.17 17.76 -6.76
N MET A 198 12.37 19.05 -6.99
CA MET A 198 12.07 19.72 -8.26
C MET A 198 13.24 19.66 -9.27
N ALA A 199 14.49 19.60 -8.79
CA ALA A 199 15.69 19.54 -9.64
C ALA A 199 15.81 18.25 -10.45
#